data_084c2a6580b9c8776b1f988a76689856
#
_entry.id   084c2a6580b9c8776b1f988a76689856
#
_cell.length_a   1.000
_cell.length_b   1.000
_cell.length_c   1.000
_cell.angle_alpha   90.00
_cell.angle_beta   90.00
_cell.angle_gamma   90.00
#
_symmetry.space_group_name_H-M   'P 1'
#
loop_
_entity.id
_entity.type
_entity.pdbx_description
1 polymer ?
#
loop_
_entity_poly.entity_id
_entity_poly.type
_entity_poly.pdbx_seq_one_letter_code
_entity_poly.pdbx_strand_id
1 'polypeptide(L)'
;MKRISVLFIIGICCVFSVFAKKKPVIAEPYAWRNTQPLGNRYRVPMDTLQLNFYQTDQPSSYSTAYGYTGNLGGPGFSKIFFDRPQMPQFIFKAPFHPWITTPENFDFYNTRIPMTLLSYLTGGSKVKKQDDLKAVFSGNVNAKLGFGANIQYLYSRGSYDHQ
;
A
#
# COMPACT_ATOMS: atom_id res chain seq x y z
N MET A 1 35.68 3.13 -14.75
CA MET A 1 34.23 3.18 -14.58
C MET A 1 33.76 3.05 -13.11
N LYS A 2 34.26 2.08 -12.32
CA LYS A 2 33.82 1.92 -10.89
C LYS A 2 34.06 3.15 -9.98
N ARG A 3 35.12 3.92 -10.19
CA ARG A 3 35.44 5.12 -9.38
C ARG A 3 34.49 6.30 -9.63
N ILE A 4 33.96 6.42 -10.85
CA ILE A 4 33.01 7.50 -11.20
C ILE A 4 31.64 7.23 -10.57
N SER A 5 31.19 5.95 -10.53
CA SER A 5 29.95 5.57 -9.87
C SER A 5 29.96 5.85 -8.37
N VAL A 6 31.09 5.60 -7.71
CA VAL A 6 31.22 5.87 -6.26
C VAL A 6 31.16 7.38 -5.98
N LEU A 7 31.79 8.20 -6.79
CA LEU A 7 31.74 9.67 -6.66
C LEU A 7 30.33 10.22 -6.89
N PHE A 8 29.57 9.61 -7.81
CA PHE A 8 28.19 10.00 -8.07
C PHE A 8 27.26 9.65 -6.90
N ILE A 9 27.45 8.49 -6.28
CA ILE A 9 26.69 8.06 -5.10
C ILE A 9 27.00 8.96 -3.89
N ILE A 10 28.27 9.30 -3.66
CA ILE A 10 28.69 10.20 -2.60
C ILE A 10 28.12 11.61 -2.83
N GLY A 11 28.12 12.09 -4.07
CA GLY A 11 27.50 13.37 -4.45
C GLY A 11 26.01 13.43 -4.15
N ILE A 12 25.26 12.36 -4.43
CA ILE A 12 23.82 12.26 -4.13
C ILE A 12 23.60 12.24 -2.62
N CYS A 13 24.39 11.51 -1.84
CA CYS A 13 24.29 11.52 -0.36
C CYS A 13 24.57 12.89 0.23
N CYS A 14 25.52 13.66 -0.29
CA CYS A 14 25.81 15.00 0.19
C CYS A 14 24.68 16.01 -0.09
N VAL A 15 23.98 15.86 -1.21
CA VAL A 15 22.83 16.72 -1.54
C VAL A 15 21.66 16.51 -0.58
N PHE A 16 21.46 15.29 -0.09
CA PHE A 16 20.42 15.01 0.92
C PHE A 16 20.72 15.60 2.30
N SER A 17 21.97 15.80 2.66
CA SER A 17 22.35 16.36 3.96
C SER A 17 22.13 17.88 4.08
N VAL A 18 22.07 18.60 2.97
CA VAL A 18 21.92 20.08 2.98
C VAL A 18 20.47 20.53 3.26
N PHE A 19 19.48 19.63 3.13
CA PHE A 19 18.07 19.96 3.35
C PHE A 19 17.57 19.80 4.79
N ALA A 20 18.45 19.65 5.75
CA ALA A 20 18.09 19.57 7.19
C ALA A 20 17.75 20.96 7.80
N LYS A 21 17.01 21.81 7.09
CA LYS A 21 16.44 23.04 7.67
C LYS A 21 15.25 22.70 8.56
N LYS A 22 15.13 23.40 9.69
CA LYS A 22 14.09 23.31 10.72
C LYS A 22 12.76 22.75 10.16
N LYS A 23 12.43 21.53 10.57
CA LYS A 23 11.18 20.89 10.16
C LYS A 23 10.00 21.70 10.70
N PRO A 24 9.00 21.98 9.87
CA PRO A 24 7.77 22.58 10.37
C PRO A 24 7.18 21.66 11.43
N VAL A 25 6.77 22.25 12.55
CA VAL A 25 6.15 21.51 13.65
C VAL A 25 4.76 21.10 13.20
N ILE A 26 4.63 19.87 12.73
CA ILE A 26 3.31 19.25 12.57
C ILE A 26 2.88 18.88 13.99
N ALA A 27 1.82 19.49 14.47
CA ALA A 27 1.37 19.33 15.85
C ALA A 27 1.07 17.86 16.18
N GLU A 28 0.38 17.16 15.28
CA GLU A 28 0.08 15.72 15.40
C GLU A 28 0.18 15.04 14.04
N PRO A 29 0.78 13.84 13.95
CA PRO A 29 0.74 13.06 12.73
C PRO A 29 -0.69 12.52 12.51
N TYR A 30 -1.13 12.50 11.26
CA TYR A 30 -2.42 11.96 10.88
C TYR A 30 -2.38 11.32 9.51
N ALA A 31 -3.27 10.37 9.27
CA ALA A 31 -3.55 9.85 7.96
C ALA A 31 -4.83 10.50 7.40
N TRP A 32 -4.99 10.49 6.09
CA TRP A 32 -6.18 10.98 5.42
C TRP A 32 -6.44 10.21 4.14
N ARG A 33 -7.70 10.14 3.76
CA ARG A 33 -8.17 9.54 2.50
C ARG A 33 -8.93 10.55 1.67
N ASN A 34 -8.90 10.35 0.37
CA ASN A 34 -9.81 11.03 -0.53
C ASN A 34 -11.15 10.29 -0.55
N THR A 35 -12.25 11.05 -0.47
CA THR A 35 -13.60 10.52 -0.68
C THR A 35 -14.20 11.07 -1.97
N GLN A 36 -15.30 10.49 -2.39
CA GLN A 36 -16.11 11.05 -3.47
C GLN A 36 -16.89 12.29 -2.98
N PRO A 37 -16.92 13.41 -3.73
CA PRO A 37 -16.14 13.68 -4.94
C PRO A 37 -14.66 13.84 -4.63
N LEU A 38 -13.78 13.49 -5.59
CA LEU A 38 -12.34 13.60 -5.43
C LEU A 38 -11.93 15.01 -4.98
N GLY A 39 -11.08 15.05 -3.94
CA GLY A 39 -10.64 16.28 -3.31
C GLY A 39 -11.21 16.48 -1.90
N ASN A 40 -12.28 15.81 -1.55
CA ASN A 40 -12.74 15.75 -0.17
C ASN A 40 -11.80 14.87 0.65
N ARG A 41 -11.27 15.44 1.73
CA ARG A 41 -10.32 14.77 2.61
C ARG A 41 -10.95 14.52 3.96
N TYR A 42 -10.89 13.30 4.43
CA TYR A 42 -11.24 13.02 5.82
C TYR A 42 -10.06 12.39 6.55
N ARG A 43 -9.93 12.73 7.81
CA ARG A 43 -8.87 12.19 8.66
C ARG A 43 -9.21 10.77 9.07
N VAL A 44 -8.19 9.92 9.02
CA VAL A 44 -8.25 8.52 9.46
C VAL A 44 -7.28 8.37 10.62
N PRO A 45 -7.63 7.59 11.65
CA PRO A 45 -6.68 7.28 12.69
C PRO A 45 -5.45 6.59 12.08
N MET A 46 -4.28 7.02 12.52
CA MET A 46 -3.03 6.45 12.04
C MET A 46 -2.76 5.15 12.78
N ASP A 47 -2.82 4.03 12.07
CA ASP A 47 -2.41 2.74 12.62
C ASP A 47 -0.88 2.62 12.59
N THR A 48 -0.26 2.89 13.73
CA THR A 48 1.20 2.79 13.91
C THR A 48 1.63 1.45 14.48
N LEU A 49 0.71 0.70 15.05
CA LEU A 49 1.00 -0.55 15.75
C LEU A 49 0.82 -1.77 14.85
N GLN A 50 0.07 -1.62 13.76
CA GLN A 50 -0.27 -2.72 12.84
C GLN A 50 -0.72 -3.98 13.57
N LEU A 51 -1.55 -3.81 14.59
CA LEU A 51 -2.10 -4.91 15.35
C LEU A 51 -2.95 -5.79 14.42
N ASN A 52 -2.76 -7.09 14.53
CA ASN A 52 -3.52 -8.09 13.76
C ASN A 52 -3.32 -8.04 12.22
N PHE A 53 -2.25 -7.44 11.72
CA PHE A 53 -1.98 -7.39 10.27
C PHE A 53 -1.93 -8.79 9.62
N TYR A 54 -1.61 -9.81 10.38
CA TYR A 54 -1.54 -11.22 9.95
C TYR A 54 -2.89 -11.95 9.98
N GLN A 55 -3.92 -11.35 10.61
CA GLN A 55 -5.24 -11.97 10.75
C GLN A 55 -6.23 -11.50 9.68
N THR A 56 -5.89 -10.45 8.96
CA THR A 56 -6.76 -9.86 7.92
C THR A 56 -6.12 -9.99 6.56
N ASP A 57 -6.80 -10.67 5.66
CA ASP A 57 -6.47 -10.66 4.25
C ASP A 57 -7.17 -9.48 3.55
N GLN A 58 -6.62 -9.03 2.44
CA GLN A 58 -7.13 -7.87 1.72
C GLN A 58 -8.57 -8.05 1.21
N PRO A 59 -8.98 -9.22 0.68
CA PRO A 59 -10.37 -9.45 0.30
C PRO A 59 -11.37 -9.37 1.44
N SER A 60 -11.00 -9.85 2.64
CA SER A 60 -11.88 -9.78 3.82
C SER A 60 -12.07 -8.35 4.32
N SER A 61 -11.12 -7.47 4.09
CA SER A 61 -11.28 -6.04 4.39
C SER A 61 -12.23 -5.33 3.42
N TYR A 62 -12.40 -5.86 2.22
CA TYR A 62 -13.32 -5.33 1.22
C TYR A 62 -14.77 -5.73 1.47
N SER A 63 -15.02 -6.99 1.78
CA SER A 63 -16.35 -7.52 2.10
C SER A 63 -16.24 -8.70 3.05
N THR A 64 -17.12 -8.74 4.05
CA THR A 64 -17.15 -9.79 5.08
C THR A 64 -17.35 -11.20 4.49
N ALA A 65 -18.03 -11.30 3.36
CA ALA A 65 -18.32 -12.56 2.69
C ALA A 65 -17.73 -12.57 1.28
N TYR A 66 -16.41 -12.46 1.19
CA TYR A 66 -15.71 -12.48 -0.08
C TYR A 66 -15.29 -13.91 -0.45
N GLY A 67 -15.65 -14.37 -1.65
CA GLY A 67 -15.20 -15.65 -2.20
C GLY A 67 -14.13 -15.41 -3.27
N TYR A 68 -12.98 -16.04 -3.12
CA TYR A 68 -11.87 -15.96 -4.08
C TYR A 68 -11.21 -17.34 -4.24
N THR A 69 -10.33 -17.46 -5.21
CA THR A 69 -9.70 -18.74 -5.57
C THR A 69 -8.71 -19.28 -4.55
N GLY A 70 -8.49 -18.55 -3.45
CA GLY A 70 -7.55 -18.94 -2.39
C GLY A 70 -6.10 -18.56 -2.67
N ASN A 71 -5.83 -17.92 -3.79
CA ASN A 71 -4.51 -17.43 -4.17
C ASN A 71 -4.45 -15.91 -3.97
N LEU A 72 -3.35 -15.41 -3.42
CA LEU A 72 -3.10 -13.97 -3.33
C LEU A 72 -3.14 -13.34 -4.73
N GLY A 73 -3.86 -12.23 -4.86
CA GLY A 73 -4.05 -11.58 -6.15
C GLY A 73 -5.02 -12.30 -7.09
N GLY A 74 -5.59 -13.43 -6.67
CA GLY A 74 -6.54 -14.20 -7.49
C GLY A 74 -7.90 -13.51 -7.64
N PRO A 75 -8.65 -13.88 -8.70
CA PRO A 75 -9.98 -13.34 -8.91
C PRO A 75 -10.96 -13.80 -7.84
N GLY A 76 -11.91 -12.94 -7.51
CA GLY A 76 -12.96 -13.25 -6.55
C GLY A 76 -14.16 -12.32 -6.69
N PHE A 77 -15.15 -12.55 -5.86
CA PHE A 77 -16.36 -11.72 -5.83
C PHE A 77 -16.98 -11.72 -4.42
N SER A 78 -17.68 -10.66 -4.08
CA SER A 78 -18.48 -10.63 -2.87
C SER A 78 -19.72 -11.52 -3.04
N LYS A 79 -20.00 -12.35 -2.03
CA LYS A 79 -21.25 -13.13 -1.94
C LYS A 79 -22.43 -12.23 -1.59
N ILE A 80 -22.15 -11.07 -0.99
CA ILE A 80 -23.17 -10.06 -0.70
C ILE A 80 -23.38 -9.23 -1.97
N PHE A 81 -24.61 -9.25 -2.49
CA PHE A 81 -24.96 -8.59 -3.76
C PHE A 81 -24.68 -7.09 -3.70
N PHE A 82 -24.99 -6.42 -2.61
CA PHE A 82 -24.84 -4.97 -2.47
C PHE A 82 -23.39 -4.49 -2.38
N ASP A 83 -22.46 -5.36 -2.00
CA ASP A 83 -21.03 -5.06 -1.95
C ASP A 83 -20.34 -5.20 -3.32
N ARG A 84 -21.08 -5.68 -4.32
CA ARG A 84 -20.51 -5.85 -5.66
C ARG A 84 -20.43 -4.51 -6.37
N PRO A 85 -19.32 -4.19 -7.06
CA PRO A 85 -19.22 -2.98 -7.83
C PRO A 85 -20.30 -2.98 -8.92
N GLN A 86 -21.17 -1.97 -8.86
CA GLN A 86 -22.19 -1.76 -9.87
C GLN A 86 -21.56 -1.09 -11.10
N MET A 87 -21.82 -1.66 -12.27
CA MET A 87 -21.31 -1.17 -13.56
C MET A 87 -19.80 -0.88 -13.58
N PRO A 88 -18.94 -1.88 -13.43
CA PRO A 88 -17.52 -1.66 -13.57
C PRO A 88 -17.23 -1.20 -15.01
N GLN A 89 -16.50 -0.09 -15.15
CA GLN A 89 -16.09 0.43 -16.46
C GLN A 89 -15.33 -0.61 -17.30
N PHE A 90 -14.69 -1.53 -16.62
CA PHE A 90 -13.97 -2.62 -17.23
C PHE A 90 -14.27 -3.93 -16.49
N ILE A 91 -15.03 -4.80 -17.11
CA ILE A 91 -15.56 -6.02 -16.51
C ILE A 91 -14.47 -6.95 -15.96
N PHE A 92 -13.33 -7.04 -16.63
CA PHE A 92 -12.22 -7.88 -16.21
C PHE A 92 -11.50 -7.36 -14.95
N LYS A 93 -11.69 -6.09 -14.58
CA LYS A 93 -11.13 -5.51 -13.37
C LYS A 93 -11.95 -5.88 -12.13
N ALA A 94 -13.25 -6.11 -12.28
CA ALA A 94 -14.16 -6.34 -11.17
C ALA A 94 -13.73 -7.49 -10.24
N PRO A 95 -13.29 -8.65 -10.73
CA PRO A 95 -12.83 -9.75 -9.87
C PRO A 95 -11.56 -9.44 -9.08
N PHE A 96 -10.75 -8.46 -9.52
CA PHE A 96 -9.50 -8.08 -8.88
C PHE A 96 -9.62 -6.82 -8.02
N HIS A 97 -10.82 -6.26 -7.90
CA HIS A 97 -11.06 -5.00 -7.20
C HIS A 97 -10.47 -4.93 -5.78
N PRO A 98 -10.52 -5.97 -4.95
CA PRO A 98 -9.95 -5.94 -3.61
C PRO A 98 -8.42 -5.81 -3.59
N TRP A 99 -7.75 -6.22 -4.65
CA TRP A 99 -6.30 -6.19 -4.75
C TRP A 99 -5.75 -4.90 -5.36
N ILE A 100 -6.64 -4.08 -5.92
CA ILE A 100 -6.25 -2.85 -6.62
C ILE A 100 -6.38 -1.68 -5.66
N THR A 101 -5.29 -0.95 -5.46
CA THR A 101 -5.31 0.30 -4.73
C THR A 101 -5.91 1.40 -5.62
N THR A 102 -6.98 2.00 -5.15
CA THR A 102 -7.61 3.16 -5.78
C THR A 102 -7.29 4.43 -4.99
N PRO A 103 -7.43 5.64 -5.57
CA PRO A 103 -7.24 6.89 -4.85
C PRO A 103 -8.12 7.03 -3.60
N GLU A 104 -9.28 6.38 -3.59
CA GLU A 104 -10.20 6.37 -2.45
C GLU A 104 -9.72 5.47 -1.31
N ASN A 105 -9.05 4.36 -1.64
CA ASN A 105 -8.55 3.38 -0.67
C ASN A 105 -7.14 3.69 -0.18
N PHE A 106 -6.47 4.65 -0.82
CA PHE A 106 -5.10 4.99 -0.51
C PHE A 106 -5.02 5.87 0.72
N ASP A 107 -4.21 5.44 1.70
CA ASP A 107 -3.91 6.24 2.89
C ASP A 107 -2.73 7.17 2.63
N PHE A 108 -2.99 8.45 2.72
CA PHE A 108 -1.98 9.49 2.66
C PHE A 108 -1.58 9.87 4.07
N TYR A 109 -0.29 9.96 4.32
CA TYR A 109 0.23 10.25 5.65
C TYR A 109 0.83 11.66 5.70
N ASN A 110 0.51 12.36 6.78
CA ASN A 110 1.16 13.62 7.14
C ASN A 110 1.91 13.39 8.44
N THR A 111 3.21 13.20 8.34
CA THR A 111 4.03 12.76 9.46
C THR A 111 5.07 13.80 9.84
N ARG A 112 5.32 13.94 11.13
CA ARG A 112 6.36 14.84 11.66
C ARG A 112 7.76 14.33 11.33
N ILE A 113 7.94 13.02 11.34
CA ILE A 113 9.19 12.31 11.07
C ILE A 113 8.93 11.38 9.88
N PRO A 114 9.89 11.20 8.98
CA PRO A 114 9.74 10.20 7.92
C PRO A 114 9.37 8.84 8.50
N MET A 115 8.38 8.19 7.90
CA MET A 115 7.84 6.92 8.34
C MET A 115 8.04 5.88 7.25
N THR A 116 8.43 4.70 7.65
CA THR A 116 8.46 3.53 6.78
C THR A 116 7.72 2.41 7.46
N LEU A 117 6.74 1.84 6.77
CA LEU A 117 6.06 0.62 7.17
C LEU A 117 6.44 -0.47 6.19
N LEU A 118 6.94 -1.57 6.72
CA LEU A 118 7.31 -2.74 5.93
C LEU A 118 6.62 -3.96 6.52
N SER A 119 5.81 -4.64 5.70
CA SER A 119 5.22 -5.92 6.08
C SER A 119 5.53 -6.97 5.04
N TYR A 120 5.90 -8.15 5.49
CA TYR A 120 6.16 -9.29 4.64
C TYR A 120 5.46 -10.52 5.21
N LEU A 121 4.55 -11.05 4.43
CA LEU A 121 3.84 -12.28 4.75
C LEU A 121 4.24 -13.33 3.73
N THR A 122 4.70 -14.46 4.21
CA THR A 122 5.04 -15.60 3.38
C THR A 122 4.32 -16.83 3.89
N GLY A 123 3.86 -17.66 2.99
CA GLY A 123 3.12 -18.87 3.36
C GLY A 123 3.07 -19.90 2.24
N GLY A 124 2.46 -21.03 2.56
CA GLY A 124 2.31 -22.13 1.62
C GLY A 124 3.49 -23.10 1.60
N SER A 125 3.33 -24.19 0.85
CA SER A 125 4.37 -25.18 0.62
C SER A 125 5.27 -24.74 -0.55
N LYS A 126 6.37 -25.49 -0.77
CA LYS A 126 7.26 -25.25 -1.93
C LYS A 126 6.53 -25.17 -3.27
N VAL A 127 5.41 -25.88 -3.41
CA VAL A 127 4.58 -25.94 -4.63
C VAL A 127 3.54 -24.82 -4.66
N LYS A 128 3.04 -24.40 -3.49
CA LYS A 128 1.95 -23.41 -3.35
C LYS A 128 2.44 -22.16 -2.59
N LYS A 129 3.63 -21.70 -2.91
CA LYS A 129 4.21 -20.55 -2.26
C LYS A 129 3.40 -19.28 -2.54
N GLN A 130 3.18 -18.49 -1.51
CA GLN A 130 2.52 -17.19 -1.58
C GLN A 130 3.33 -16.18 -0.77
N ASP A 131 3.57 -15.03 -1.36
CA ASP A 131 4.29 -13.93 -0.73
C ASP A 131 3.50 -12.62 -0.93
N ASP A 132 3.35 -11.85 0.13
CA ASP A 132 2.82 -10.48 0.10
C ASP A 132 3.83 -9.55 0.78
N LEU A 133 4.44 -8.68 0.00
CA LEU A 133 5.34 -7.64 0.47
C LEU A 133 4.66 -6.29 0.29
N LYS A 134 4.47 -5.57 1.39
CA LYS A 134 3.97 -4.19 1.39
C LYS A 134 5.02 -3.28 2.00
N ALA A 135 5.37 -2.23 1.28
CA ALA A 135 6.27 -1.20 1.73
C ALA A 135 5.62 0.17 1.53
N VAL A 136 5.40 0.88 2.61
CA VAL A 136 4.87 2.25 2.60
C VAL A 136 5.94 3.17 3.15
N PHE A 137 6.29 4.17 2.37
CA PHE A 137 7.19 5.24 2.79
C PHE A 137 6.45 6.57 2.75
N SER A 138 6.60 7.39 3.76
CA SER A 138 6.03 8.73 3.79
C SER A 138 6.95 9.70 4.52
N GLY A 139 7.08 10.90 3.99
CA GLY A 139 7.85 11.96 4.60
C GLY A 139 7.38 13.34 4.17
N ASN A 140 7.52 14.31 5.04
CA ASN A 140 7.22 15.70 4.75
C ASN A 140 8.50 16.50 4.58
N VAL A 141 8.58 17.22 3.47
CA VAL A 141 9.66 18.18 3.21
C VAL A 141 9.38 19.46 4.01
N ASN A 142 8.14 19.92 3.99
CA ASN A 142 7.67 21.09 4.73
C ASN A 142 6.19 20.93 5.09
N ALA A 143 5.57 21.94 5.73
CA ALA A 143 4.18 21.91 6.16
C ALA A 143 3.17 21.75 4.99
N LYS A 144 3.57 22.08 3.76
CA LYS A 144 2.69 22.08 2.58
C LYS A 144 3.02 20.97 1.59
N LEU A 145 4.21 20.39 1.68
CA LEU A 145 4.70 19.39 0.73
C LEU A 145 5.10 18.12 1.46
N GLY A 146 4.34 17.09 1.24
CA GLY A 146 4.64 15.71 1.63
C GLY A 146 4.85 14.85 0.39
N PHE A 147 5.63 13.82 0.52
CA PHE A 147 5.82 12.80 -0.50
C PHE A 147 5.73 11.41 0.14
N GLY A 148 5.31 10.45 -0.65
CA GLY A 148 5.20 9.07 -0.21
C GLY A 148 5.26 8.12 -1.37
N ALA A 149 5.58 6.87 -1.07
CA ALA A 149 5.53 5.77 -2.00
C ALA A 149 4.87 4.58 -1.31
N ASN A 150 4.02 3.88 -2.05
CA ASN A 150 3.43 2.61 -1.64
C ASN A 150 3.78 1.57 -2.70
N ILE A 151 4.43 0.51 -2.27
CA ILE A 151 4.81 -0.60 -3.12
C ILE A 151 4.16 -1.85 -2.54
N GLN A 152 3.40 -2.56 -3.36
CA GLN A 152 2.87 -3.84 -3.01
C GLN A 152 3.30 -4.86 -4.06
N TYR A 153 3.89 -5.94 -3.60
CA TYR A 153 4.27 -7.07 -4.42
C TYR A 153 3.55 -8.31 -3.93
N LEU A 154 2.70 -8.84 -4.78
CA LEU A 154 1.95 -10.07 -4.54
C LEU A 154 2.50 -11.15 -5.45
N TYR A 155 2.89 -12.26 -4.85
CA TYR A 155 3.28 -13.46 -5.56
C TYR A 155 2.45 -14.64 -5.04
N SER A 156 1.84 -15.39 -5.96
CA SER A 156 1.10 -16.59 -5.60
C SER A 156 1.27 -17.65 -6.67
N ARG A 157 1.66 -18.82 -6.24
CA ARG A 157 1.68 -20.02 -7.08
C ARG A 157 0.36 -20.75 -6.89
N GLY A 158 -0.49 -20.71 -7.90
CA GLY A 158 -1.78 -21.38 -7.89
C GLY A 158 -1.68 -22.90 -7.82
N SER A 159 -2.74 -23.54 -7.33
CA SER A 159 -2.82 -25.00 -7.31
C SER A 159 -2.91 -25.64 -8.70
N TYR A 160 -3.21 -24.83 -9.71
CA TYR A 160 -3.44 -25.26 -11.09
C TYR A 160 -2.33 -24.81 -12.06
N ASP A 161 -1.33 -24.13 -11.58
CA ASP A 161 -0.22 -23.64 -12.39
C ASP A 161 0.90 -24.69 -12.44
N HIS A 162 0.59 -25.81 -13.06
CA HIS A 162 1.53 -26.81 -13.49
C HIS A 162 1.52 -26.91 -15.03
N GLN A 163 1.85 -25.82 -15.67
CA GLN A 163 2.18 -25.85 -17.08
C GLN A 163 3.48 -25.12 -17.31
#